data_126b663db937f9e7d2afe8c1a14f463a
#
_entry.id   126b663db937f9e7d2afe8c1a14f463a
#
_cell.length_a   1.000
_cell.length_b   1.000
_cell.length_c   1.000
_cell.angle_alpha   90.00
_cell.angle_beta   90.00
_cell.angle_gamma   90.00
#
_symmetry.space_group_name_H-M   'P 1'
#
loop_
_entity.id
_entity.type
_entity.pdbx_description
1 polymer ?
#
loop_
_entity_poly.entity_id
_entity_poly.type
_entity_poly.pdbx_seq_one_letter_code
_entity_poly.pdbx_strand_id
1 'polypeptide(L)'
;MAQKIKVANPVVELDGDEMTRIIWKFIKDKLILPYLEVDIKYYDLGMEYRDETNDQVTIDAANAIKQYGVGIKCATITPDEQRVEEFKLKQMWKSPNGTIRNILDGTVFREPIVCSNVPRLVPNWTAPICIGRHAFGDQYRATDFVTKGKGKLTVKFEGEDGTVQEFEVFNFKGDGVAMAMYNTDESIFGFARACFNQALVKKWPLYLSTKNTILKKYDGRFKDIFEEVYQNEFKAKYAEAGITYEHRLIDDMVASALKWNGNFVWACKNYDGDVQSDTVAQGFGSLGLMTSTLVTPDGKVMEAEAAHGTVTRHYREHQKGKPTSTNPIASIFAWTRGLEFRGMLDNNQELIKFCHALEAVCVETVESGKMTKDLAVCIHGNKVNHGEHYLYTEEFLDALDQNLKVKLG
;
A
#
# COMPACT_ATOMS: atom_id res chain seq x y z
N MET A 1 -10.83 -32.32 -12.54
CA MET A 1 -10.32 -30.97 -12.16
C MET A 1 -10.95 -29.99 -13.12
N ALA A 2 -11.51 -28.89 -12.64
CA ALA A 2 -11.98 -27.83 -13.52
C ALA A 2 -10.83 -27.30 -14.40
N GLN A 3 -11.13 -26.84 -15.59
CA GLN A 3 -10.13 -26.27 -16.49
C GLN A 3 -9.58 -25.00 -15.86
N LYS A 4 -8.24 -24.85 -15.81
CA LYS A 4 -7.61 -23.64 -15.29
C LYS A 4 -7.90 -22.44 -16.19
N ILE A 5 -8.10 -21.29 -15.56
CA ILE A 5 -8.23 -20.01 -16.27
C ILE A 5 -6.87 -19.64 -16.86
N LYS A 6 -6.83 -19.42 -18.17
CA LYS A 6 -5.60 -18.97 -18.86
C LYS A 6 -5.37 -17.48 -18.65
N VAL A 7 -4.15 -17.13 -18.24
CA VAL A 7 -3.68 -15.75 -18.14
C VAL A 7 -2.66 -15.52 -19.25
N ALA A 8 -3.04 -14.71 -20.23
CA ALA A 8 -2.29 -14.57 -21.49
C ALA A 8 -0.92 -13.91 -21.33
N ASN A 9 -0.81 -12.94 -20.44
CA ASN A 9 0.41 -12.20 -20.18
C ASN A 9 0.93 -12.44 -18.75
N PRO A 10 2.25 -12.37 -18.54
CA PRO A 10 2.84 -12.69 -17.24
C PRO A 10 2.51 -11.65 -16.17
N VAL A 11 2.67 -12.08 -14.92
CA VAL A 11 2.77 -11.20 -13.76
C VAL A 11 4.16 -11.32 -13.14
N VAL A 12 4.62 -10.29 -12.46
CA VAL A 12 5.91 -10.28 -11.74
C VAL A 12 5.65 -10.57 -10.27
N GLU A 13 6.20 -11.66 -9.76
CA GLU A 13 6.16 -12.01 -8.34
C GLU A 13 7.44 -11.52 -7.66
N LEU A 14 7.29 -10.78 -6.57
CA LEU A 14 8.37 -10.37 -5.70
C LEU A 14 8.20 -11.08 -4.36
N ASP A 15 8.98 -12.14 -4.14
CA ASP A 15 8.95 -12.88 -2.88
C ASP A 15 9.60 -12.07 -1.75
N GLY A 16 9.35 -12.44 -0.50
CA GLY A 16 9.75 -11.63 0.65
C GLY A 16 10.43 -12.43 1.75
N ASP A 17 10.15 -12.04 2.99
CA ASP A 17 10.87 -12.51 4.17
C ASP A 17 9.96 -13.14 5.22
N GLU A 18 10.56 -13.92 6.10
CA GLU A 18 10.04 -14.41 7.38
C GLU A 18 8.68 -15.12 7.27
N MET A 19 7.73 -14.87 8.16
CA MET A 19 6.43 -15.56 8.19
C MET A 19 5.60 -15.29 6.93
N THR A 20 5.68 -14.08 6.39
CA THR A 20 4.94 -13.72 5.18
C THR A 20 5.41 -14.50 3.96
N ARG A 21 6.68 -14.83 3.81
CA ARG A 21 7.21 -15.71 2.75
C ARG A 21 6.60 -17.12 2.82
N ILE A 22 6.47 -17.67 4.01
CA ILE A 22 5.87 -18.99 4.23
C ILE A 22 4.40 -18.98 3.83
N ILE A 23 3.66 -17.98 4.29
CA ILE A 23 2.24 -17.79 3.96
C ILE A 23 2.06 -17.55 2.46
N TRP A 24 2.92 -16.77 1.85
CA TRP A 24 2.91 -16.47 0.42
C TRP A 24 2.99 -17.72 -0.44
N LYS A 25 3.85 -18.64 -0.06
CA LYS A 25 3.95 -19.94 -0.72
C LYS A 25 2.65 -20.74 -0.58
N PHE A 26 2.06 -20.81 0.62
CA PHE A 26 0.80 -21.51 0.84
C PHE A 26 -0.35 -20.91 0.04
N ILE A 27 -0.46 -19.58 -0.03
CA ILE A 27 -1.46 -18.89 -0.85
C ILE A 27 -1.32 -19.31 -2.31
N LYS A 28 -0.11 -19.22 -2.84
CA LYS A 28 0.18 -19.57 -4.23
C LYS A 28 -0.18 -21.03 -4.54
N ASP A 29 0.25 -21.95 -3.69
CA ASP A 29 0.05 -23.39 -3.89
C ASP A 29 -1.42 -23.82 -3.72
N LYS A 30 -2.19 -23.19 -2.82
CA LYS A 30 -3.57 -23.57 -2.50
C LYS A 30 -4.64 -22.77 -3.25
N LEU A 31 -4.43 -21.47 -3.45
CA LEU A 31 -5.46 -20.54 -3.90
C LEU A 31 -5.21 -19.94 -5.30
N ILE A 32 -4.00 -20.03 -5.84
CA ILE A 32 -3.67 -19.41 -7.13
C ILE A 32 -3.37 -20.47 -8.20
N LEU A 33 -2.30 -21.23 -8.04
CA LEU A 33 -1.83 -22.19 -9.05
C LEU A 33 -2.79 -23.36 -9.37
N PRO A 34 -3.64 -23.83 -8.45
CA PRO A 34 -4.67 -24.82 -8.80
C PRO A 34 -5.73 -24.30 -9.77
N TYR A 35 -6.00 -23.00 -9.78
CA TYR A 35 -7.08 -22.37 -10.54
C TYR A 35 -6.63 -21.65 -11.80
N LEU A 36 -5.37 -21.18 -11.83
CA LEU A 36 -4.83 -20.35 -12.90
C LEU A 36 -3.67 -21.03 -13.63
N GLU A 37 -3.63 -20.82 -14.95
CA GLU A 37 -2.46 -21.07 -15.80
C GLU A 37 -1.84 -19.71 -16.12
N VAL A 38 -0.83 -19.33 -15.31
CA VAL A 38 -0.20 -18.00 -15.35
C VAL A 38 1.32 -18.14 -15.42
N ASP A 39 1.97 -17.37 -16.31
CA ASP A 39 3.42 -17.21 -16.34
C ASP A 39 3.83 -16.20 -15.26
N ILE A 40 4.66 -16.66 -14.32
CA ILE A 40 5.15 -15.84 -13.20
C ILE A 40 6.63 -15.53 -13.41
N LYS A 41 6.96 -14.24 -13.54
CA LYS A 41 8.34 -13.76 -13.52
C LYS A 41 8.74 -13.55 -12.05
N TYR A 42 9.45 -14.53 -11.50
CA TYR A 42 9.80 -14.61 -10.08
C TYR A 42 11.08 -13.86 -9.75
N TYR A 43 11.03 -13.03 -8.72
CA TYR A 43 12.17 -12.33 -8.13
C TYR A 43 12.19 -12.55 -6.62
N ASP A 44 13.31 -13.07 -6.10
CA ASP A 44 13.50 -13.26 -4.66
C ASP A 44 14.01 -11.97 -4.02
N LEU A 45 13.14 -11.28 -3.28
CA LEU A 45 13.49 -10.09 -2.51
C LEU A 45 13.75 -10.43 -1.02
N GLY A 46 13.99 -11.70 -0.70
CA GLY A 46 14.46 -12.11 0.62
C GLY A 46 15.80 -11.47 0.97
N MET A 47 16.01 -11.20 2.27
CA MET A 47 17.13 -10.40 2.75
C MET A 47 18.49 -10.95 2.30
N GLU A 48 18.68 -12.27 2.34
CA GLU A 48 19.93 -12.90 1.95
C GLU A 48 20.25 -12.72 0.47
N TYR A 49 19.25 -12.91 -0.42
CA TYR A 49 19.47 -12.78 -1.87
C TYR A 49 19.63 -11.31 -2.29
N ARG A 50 18.96 -10.39 -1.61
CA ARG A 50 19.19 -8.95 -1.79
C ARG A 50 20.62 -8.56 -1.44
N ASP A 51 21.15 -9.09 -0.33
CA ASP A 51 22.54 -8.86 0.08
C ASP A 51 23.54 -9.50 -0.90
N GLU A 52 23.26 -10.71 -1.36
CA GLU A 52 24.07 -11.41 -2.37
C GLU A 52 24.20 -10.59 -3.64
N THR A 53 23.10 -10.05 -4.14
CA THR A 53 23.02 -9.27 -5.40
C THR A 53 23.33 -7.77 -5.22
N ASN A 54 23.77 -7.34 -4.03
CA ASN A 54 23.94 -5.93 -3.69
C ASN A 54 22.66 -5.09 -3.99
N ASP A 55 21.51 -5.67 -3.66
CA ASP A 55 20.16 -5.13 -3.90
C ASP A 55 19.79 -4.90 -5.39
N GLN A 56 20.59 -5.42 -6.31
CA GLN A 56 20.30 -5.32 -7.76
C GLN A 56 18.98 -6.01 -8.10
N VAL A 57 18.63 -7.12 -7.43
CA VAL A 57 17.38 -7.84 -7.65
C VAL A 57 16.14 -6.97 -7.45
N THR A 58 16.17 -6.03 -6.51
CA THR A 58 15.06 -5.07 -6.29
C THR A 58 14.87 -4.15 -7.49
N ILE A 59 15.97 -3.66 -8.08
CA ILE A 59 15.96 -2.82 -9.28
C ILE A 59 15.45 -3.61 -10.48
N ASP A 60 15.95 -4.83 -10.66
CA ASP A 60 15.55 -5.71 -11.77
C ASP A 60 14.07 -6.07 -11.69
N ALA A 61 13.56 -6.36 -10.48
CA ALA A 61 12.14 -6.62 -10.24
C ALA A 61 11.26 -5.41 -10.58
N ALA A 62 11.65 -4.21 -10.17
CA ALA A 62 10.92 -2.98 -10.49
C ALA A 62 10.88 -2.71 -12.01
N ASN A 63 11.99 -2.93 -12.71
CA ASN A 63 12.04 -2.81 -14.17
C ASN A 63 11.18 -3.88 -14.86
N ALA A 64 11.14 -5.11 -14.32
CA ALA A 64 10.25 -6.15 -14.82
C ALA A 64 8.77 -5.75 -14.64
N ILE A 65 8.41 -5.14 -13.51
CA ILE A 65 7.04 -4.62 -13.31
C ILE A 65 6.70 -3.58 -14.39
N LYS A 66 7.60 -2.65 -14.70
CA LYS A 66 7.39 -1.70 -15.82
C LYS A 66 7.16 -2.41 -17.13
N GLN A 67 7.93 -3.46 -17.40
CA GLN A 67 7.86 -4.20 -18.66
C GLN A 67 6.56 -4.99 -18.81
N TYR A 68 6.13 -5.69 -17.75
CA TYR A 68 4.99 -6.59 -17.80
C TYR A 68 3.69 -5.97 -17.28
N GLY A 69 3.75 -4.81 -16.66
CA GLY A 69 2.60 -4.01 -16.22
C GLY A 69 2.03 -4.40 -14.86
N VAL A 70 2.36 -5.56 -14.29
CA VAL A 70 1.79 -6.04 -13.03
C VAL A 70 2.86 -6.63 -12.14
N GLY A 71 2.99 -6.08 -10.93
CA GLY A 71 3.79 -6.62 -9.83
C GLY A 71 2.92 -7.09 -8.67
N ILE A 72 3.30 -8.21 -8.07
CA ILE A 72 2.62 -8.78 -6.89
C ILE A 72 3.70 -9.08 -5.86
N LYS A 73 3.69 -8.35 -4.74
CA LYS A 73 4.80 -8.30 -3.81
C LYS A 73 4.46 -8.81 -2.42
N CYS A 74 5.27 -9.72 -1.93
CA CYS A 74 5.31 -10.14 -0.54
C CYS A 74 6.00 -9.08 0.34
N ALA A 75 5.76 -9.12 1.65
CA ALA A 75 6.43 -8.24 2.60
C ALA A 75 7.92 -8.55 2.71
N THR A 76 8.74 -7.51 2.77
CA THR A 76 10.21 -7.58 2.81
C THR A 76 10.76 -6.87 4.04
N ILE A 77 11.91 -7.33 4.55
CA ILE A 77 12.64 -6.66 5.62
C ILE A 77 13.27 -5.37 5.08
N THR A 78 13.09 -4.27 5.83
CA THR A 78 13.96 -3.09 5.74
C THR A 78 14.93 -3.18 6.93
N PRO A 79 16.24 -3.43 6.70
CA PRO A 79 17.16 -3.69 7.79
C PRO A 79 17.48 -2.43 8.59
N ASP A 80 17.55 -2.60 9.91
CA ASP A 80 18.18 -1.72 10.86
C ASP A 80 19.54 -2.33 11.31
N GLU A 81 20.21 -1.70 12.27
CA GLU A 81 21.51 -2.17 12.78
C GLU A 81 21.44 -3.60 13.30
N GLN A 82 20.34 -3.97 14.00
CA GLN A 82 20.14 -5.31 14.55
C GLN A 82 20.01 -6.35 13.41
N ARG A 83 19.30 -6.01 12.35
CA ARG A 83 19.14 -6.88 11.18
C ARG A 83 20.45 -7.02 10.39
N VAL A 84 21.24 -5.95 10.29
CA VAL A 84 22.59 -6.03 9.67
C VAL A 84 23.47 -7.02 10.42
N GLU A 85 23.46 -7.03 11.75
CA GLU A 85 24.20 -7.98 12.56
C GLU A 85 23.63 -9.40 12.46
N GLU A 86 22.31 -9.57 12.55
CA GLU A 86 21.62 -10.87 12.49
C GLU A 86 21.90 -11.59 11.17
N PHE A 87 21.78 -10.93 10.04
CA PHE A 87 21.97 -11.49 8.70
C PHE A 87 23.41 -11.37 8.19
N LYS A 88 24.31 -10.72 8.94
CA LYS A 88 25.70 -10.44 8.54
C LYS A 88 25.77 -9.71 7.19
N LEU A 89 24.92 -8.69 7.04
CA LEU A 89 24.78 -7.96 5.78
C LEU A 89 26.03 -7.13 5.47
N LYS A 90 26.33 -6.98 4.18
CA LYS A 90 27.41 -6.13 3.69
C LYS A 90 27.22 -4.67 4.05
N GLN A 91 25.95 -4.23 4.12
CA GLN A 91 25.55 -2.88 4.52
C GLN A 91 24.07 -2.84 4.91
N MET A 92 23.62 -1.72 5.47
CA MET A 92 22.21 -1.45 5.75
C MET A 92 21.49 -1.03 4.46
N TRP A 93 20.88 -2.00 3.78
CA TRP A 93 20.16 -1.80 2.52
C TRP A 93 18.95 -0.91 2.70
N LYS A 94 18.63 -0.11 1.68
CA LYS A 94 17.42 0.73 1.65
C LYS A 94 16.16 -0.13 1.62
N SER A 95 15.02 0.50 1.93
CA SER A 95 13.71 -0.16 1.80
C SER A 95 13.45 -0.54 0.34
N PRO A 96 13.12 -1.82 0.05
CA PRO A 96 12.73 -2.24 -1.29
C PRO A 96 11.51 -1.48 -1.80
N ASN A 97 10.53 -1.22 -0.93
CA ASN A 97 9.35 -0.44 -1.29
C ASN A 97 9.72 0.96 -1.77
N GLY A 98 10.66 1.62 -1.08
CA GLY A 98 11.17 2.93 -1.50
C GLY A 98 11.86 2.88 -2.87
N THR A 99 12.68 1.87 -3.13
CA THR A 99 13.35 1.67 -4.42
C THR A 99 12.35 1.42 -5.54
N ILE A 100 11.39 0.52 -5.34
CA ILE A 100 10.35 0.20 -6.32
C ILE A 100 9.49 1.44 -6.63
N ARG A 101 9.03 2.16 -5.60
CA ARG A 101 8.23 3.39 -5.76
C ARG A 101 8.97 4.47 -6.54
N ASN A 102 10.27 4.62 -6.30
CA ASN A 102 11.10 5.58 -7.02
C ASN A 102 11.30 5.23 -8.50
N ILE A 103 11.36 3.93 -8.83
CA ILE A 103 11.54 3.45 -10.19
C ILE A 103 10.22 3.48 -10.97
N LEU A 104 9.12 3.06 -10.34
CA LEU A 104 7.81 3.03 -10.99
C LEU A 104 7.19 4.42 -11.11
N ASP A 105 7.47 5.31 -10.14
CA ASP A 105 6.69 6.51 -9.89
C ASP A 105 5.19 6.17 -9.71
N GLY A 106 4.45 6.93 -8.94
CA GLY A 106 3.02 6.64 -8.80
C GLY A 106 2.44 7.00 -7.45
N THR A 107 1.18 6.56 -7.27
CA THR A 107 0.38 6.80 -6.08
C THR A 107 0.08 5.48 -5.39
N VAL A 108 0.31 5.43 -4.07
CA VAL A 108 -0.08 4.29 -3.24
C VAL A 108 -1.53 4.48 -2.79
N PHE A 109 -2.37 3.52 -3.16
CA PHE A 109 -3.76 3.44 -2.66
C PHE A 109 -3.87 2.36 -1.60
N ARG A 110 -4.35 2.73 -0.42
CA ARG A 110 -4.61 1.82 0.70
C ARG A 110 -6.08 1.86 1.06
N GLU A 111 -6.68 0.68 1.19
CA GLU A 111 -8.09 0.52 1.44
C GLU A 111 -8.34 -0.64 2.40
N PRO A 112 -9.18 -0.47 3.45
CA PRO A 112 -9.50 -1.55 4.37
C PRO A 112 -10.40 -2.59 3.71
N ILE A 113 -10.15 -3.85 4.07
CA ILE A 113 -11.05 -4.98 3.81
C ILE A 113 -12.06 -5.01 4.95
N VAL A 114 -13.33 -4.79 4.64
CA VAL A 114 -14.38 -4.66 5.65
C VAL A 114 -15.07 -6.01 5.87
N CYS A 115 -14.95 -6.53 7.10
CA CYS A 115 -15.72 -7.69 7.58
C CYS A 115 -16.76 -7.20 8.59
N SER A 116 -18.04 -7.53 8.40
CA SER A 116 -19.14 -6.96 9.19
C SER A 116 -19.09 -7.31 10.67
N ASN A 117 -18.55 -8.49 11.00
CA ASN A 117 -18.42 -9.00 12.36
C ASN A 117 -17.14 -8.51 13.10
N VAL A 118 -16.20 -7.87 12.42
CA VAL A 118 -15.01 -7.29 13.04
C VAL A 118 -15.36 -5.90 13.57
N PRO A 119 -15.26 -5.65 14.91
CA PRO A 119 -15.60 -4.36 15.49
C PRO A 119 -14.68 -3.25 14.98
N ARG A 120 -15.28 -2.12 14.66
CA ARG A 120 -14.56 -0.90 14.26
C ARG A 120 -14.29 -0.02 15.47
N LEU A 121 -13.11 0.57 15.56
CA LEU A 121 -12.80 1.58 16.58
C LEU A 121 -13.57 2.88 16.35
N VAL A 122 -13.90 3.20 15.09
CA VAL A 122 -14.76 4.32 14.71
C VAL A 122 -16.11 3.76 14.27
N PRO A 123 -17.17 3.82 15.10
CA PRO A 123 -18.45 3.17 14.84
C PRO A 123 -19.13 3.60 13.53
N ASN A 124 -18.91 4.85 13.11
CA ASN A 124 -19.52 5.39 11.89
C ASN A 124 -18.89 4.83 10.59
N TRP A 125 -17.71 4.23 10.64
CA TRP A 125 -17.05 3.69 9.46
C TRP A 125 -17.68 2.38 9.00
N THR A 126 -18.80 2.49 8.31
CA THR A 126 -19.58 1.35 7.81
C THR A 126 -19.17 0.93 6.38
N ALA A 127 -18.41 1.76 5.71
CA ALA A 127 -17.91 1.54 4.35
C ALA A 127 -16.42 1.91 4.26
N PRO A 128 -15.66 1.36 3.30
CA PRO A 128 -14.23 1.60 3.20
C PRO A 128 -13.88 3.06 2.92
N ILE A 129 -12.69 3.46 3.38
CA ILE A 129 -12.05 4.75 3.08
C ILE A 129 -10.79 4.41 2.30
N CYS A 130 -10.65 4.94 1.09
CA CYS A 130 -9.46 4.75 0.27
C CYS A 130 -8.49 5.92 0.46
N ILE A 131 -7.31 5.66 1.02
CA ILE A 131 -6.24 6.66 1.14
C ILE A 131 -5.39 6.62 -0.12
N GLY A 132 -5.29 7.74 -0.84
CA GLY A 132 -4.32 7.96 -1.90
C GLY A 132 -3.10 8.69 -1.36
N ARG A 133 -1.94 8.01 -1.23
CA ARG A 133 -0.70 8.58 -0.76
C ARG A 133 0.19 8.96 -1.94
N HIS A 134 0.63 10.21 -1.99
CA HIS A 134 1.69 10.65 -2.91
C HIS A 134 3.03 10.04 -2.47
N ALA A 135 3.51 9.03 -3.17
CA ALA A 135 4.68 8.26 -2.75
C ALA A 135 6.02 8.85 -3.21
N PHE A 136 6.09 10.18 -3.39
CA PHE A 136 7.26 10.88 -3.89
C PHE A 136 7.55 12.15 -3.07
N GLY A 137 8.84 12.49 -2.91
CA GLY A 137 9.28 13.76 -2.35
C GLY A 137 8.96 13.94 -0.87
N ASP A 138 8.83 15.20 -0.47
CA ASP A 138 8.52 15.67 0.88
C ASP A 138 9.55 15.16 1.92
N GLN A 139 9.12 14.81 3.14
CA GLN A 139 9.98 14.33 4.21
C GLN A 139 10.76 13.05 3.85
N TYR A 140 10.26 12.24 2.93
CA TYR A 140 10.89 10.98 2.50
C TYR A 140 12.07 11.16 1.53
N ARG A 141 12.27 12.36 1.03
CA ARG A 141 13.38 12.80 0.17
C ARG A 141 14.08 14.04 0.74
N ALA A 142 13.91 14.31 2.02
CA ALA A 142 14.52 15.44 2.68
C ALA A 142 16.03 15.27 2.83
N THR A 143 16.73 16.40 2.82
CA THR A 143 18.08 16.52 3.34
C THR A 143 18.00 17.14 4.73
N ASP A 144 18.31 16.37 5.74
CA ASP A 144 18.27 16.78 7.14
C ASP A 144 19.67 16.65 7.81
N PHE A 145 19.96 17.53 8.74
CA PHE A 145 21.25 17.55 9.42
C PHE A 145 21.19 18.28 10.76
N VAL A 146 22.14 17.96 11.62
CA VAL A 146 22.36 18.65 12.90
C VAL A 146 23.30 19.83 12.69
N THR A 147 22.89 21.02 13.11
CA THR A 147 23.76 22.21 13.13
C THR A 147 24.54 22.28 14.43
N LYS A 148 25.76 22.78 14.38
CA LYS A 148 26.64 22.97 15.55
C LYS A 148 27.02 24.42 15.72
N GLY A 149 26.79 24.94 16.94
CA GLY A 149 27.14 26.31 17.30
C GLY A 149 26.24 27.38 16.69
N LYS A 150 26.72 28.61 16.74
CA LYS A 150 26.03 29.77 16.15
C LYS A 150 26.28 29.82 14.64
N GLY A 151 25.24 30.10 13.87
CA GLY A 151 25.38 30.17 12.42
C GLY A 151 24.08 30.53 11.71
N LYS A 152 24.22 30.95 10.45
CA LYS A 152 23.11 31.30 9.58
C LYS A 152 22.77 30.14 8.64
N LEU A 153 21.51 29.75 8.61
CA LEU A 153 20.95 28.81 7.63
C LEU A 153 20.37 29.60 6.47
N THR A 154 20.75 29.25 5.26
CA THR A 154 20.17 29.78 4.03
C THR A 154 19.76 28.63 3.11
N VAL A 155 18.73 28.86 2.28
CA VAL A 155 18.35 28.01 1.16
C VAL A 155 18.60 28.80 -0.12
N LYS A 156 19.31 28.18 -1.06
CA LYS A 156 19.66 28.80 -2.35
C LYS A 156 19.18 27.90 -3.48
N PHE A 157 18.54 28.49 -4.47
CA PHE A 157 18.19 27.86 -5.74
C PHE A 157 18.97 28.57 -6.85
N GLU A 158 19.67 27.79 -7.67
CA GLU A 158 20.43 28.27 -8.84
C GLU A 158 19.81 27.64 -10.08
N GLY A 159 19.13 28.48 -10.88
CA GLY A 159 18.59 28.09 -12.16
C GLY A 159 19.67 27.89 -13.22
N GLU A 160 19.51 26.99 -14.16
CA GLU A 160 20.40 26.81 -15.31
C GLU A 160 20.47 28.06 -16.21
N ASP A 161 19.44 28.91 -16.17
CA ASP A 161 19.37 30.19 -16.85
C ASP A 161 20.17 31.32 -16.12
N GLY A 162 20.84 30.98 -15.01
CA GLY A 162 21.58 31.93 -14.18
C GLY A 162 20.73 32.64 -13.13
N THR A 163 19.45 32.36 -13.02
CA THR A 163 18.58 32.91 -11.97
C THR A 163 19.01 32.38 -10.61
N VAL A 164 19.17 33.28 -9.63
CA VAL A 164 19.50 32.91 -8.25
C VAL A 164 18.40 33.39 -7.31
N GLN A 165 17.93 32.50 -6.48
CA GLN A 165 17.04 32.81 -5.37
C GLN A 165 17.70 32.34 -4.07
N GLU A 166 17.85 33.21 -3.10
CA GLU A 166 18.45 32.89 -1.80
C GLU A 166 17.55 33.43 -0.68
N PHE A 167 17.30 32.59 0.30
CA PHE A 167 16.45 32.90 1.44
C PHE A 167 17.20 32.62 2.73
N GLU A 168 17.25 33.57 3.63
CA GLU A 168 17.66 33.36 5.01
C GLU A 168 16.51 32.61 5.71
N VAL A 169 16.81 31.43 6.27
CA VAL A 169 15.84 30.60 6.98
C VAL A 169 15.84 30.91 8.47
N PHE A 170 17.05 30.86 9.08
CA PHE A 170 17.19 31.08 10.51
C PHE A 170 18.64 31.41 10.90
N ASN A 171 18.80 32.22 11.97
CA ASN A 171 20.08 32.50 12.62
C ASN A 171 20.15 31.74 13.95
N PHE A 172 20.91 30.64 13.97
CA PHE A 172 21.09 29.81 15.16
C PHE A 172 21.97 30.53 16.20
N LYS A 173 21.56 30.51 17.45
CA LYS A 173 22.31 31.00 18.61
C LYS A 173 23.09 29.88 19.31
N GLY A 174 22.94 28.66 18.92
CA GLY A 174 23.56 27.44 19.42
C GLY A 174 23.25 26.25 18.51
N ASP A 175 23.42 25.03 19.01
CA ASP A 175 23.14 23.81 18.27
C ASP A 175 21.66 23.69 17.89
N GLY A 176 21.37 23.01 16.81
CA GLY A 176 20.00 22.79 16.32
C GLY A 176 19.91 21.76 15.23
N VAL A 177 18.77 21.70 14.55
CA VAL A 177 18.51 20.82 13.42
C VAL A 177 17.93 21.63 12.26
N ALA A 178 18.19 21.17 11.04
CA ALA A 178 17.64 21.79 9.84
C ALA A 178 17.28 20.72 8.82
N MET A 179 16.31 21.03 7.95
CA MET A 179 15.84 20.15 6.89
C MET A 179 15.45 20.96 5.66
N ALA A 180 15.74 20.43 4.48
CA ALA A 180 15.17 20.87 3.21
C ALA A 180 14.48 19.70 2.54
N MET A 181 13.29 19.94 1.99
CA MET A 181 12.52 18.97 1.21
C MET A 181 12.01 19.59 -0.07
N TYR A 182 11.62 18.77 -1.03
CA TYR A 182 11.15 19.22 -2.34
C TYR A 182 10.05 18.31 -2.90
N ASN A 183 9.36 18.84 -3.90
CA ASN A 183 8.51 18.07 -4.79
C ASN A 183 8.58 18.66 -6.21
N THR A 184 8.02 18.00 -7.20
CA THR A 184 8.00 18.45 -8.59
C THR A 184 6.58 18.58 -9.11
N ASP A 185 6.33 19.53 -9.98
CA ASP A 185 5.03 19.70 -10.64
C ASP A 185 4.60 18.42 -11.38
N GLU A 186 5.53 17.80 -12.14
CA GLU A 186 5.27 16.57 -12.87
C GLU A 186 4.73 15.47 -11.96
N SER A 187 5.37 15.22 -10.81
CA SER A 187 4.93 14.21 -9.86
C SER A 187 3.59 14.57 -9.22
N ILE A 188 3.35 15.84 -8.92
CA ILE A 188 2.06 16.29 -8.36
C ILE A 188 0.93 16.15 -9.40
N PHE A 189 1.16 16.48 -10.67
CA PHE A 189 0.20 16.24 -11.75
C PHE A 189 -0.13 14.76 -11.91
N GLY A 190 0.88 13.87 -11.85
CA GLY A 190 0.70 12.42 -11.87
C GLY A 190 -0.14 11.92 -10.70
N PHE A 191 0.17 12.39 -9.50
CA PHE A 191 -0.59 12.10 -8.27
C PHE A 191 -2.05 12.55 -8.36
N ALA A 192 -2.29 13.77 -8.85
CA ALA A 192 -3.63 14.28 -9.05
C ALA A 192 -4.44 13.39 -10.00
N ARG A 193 -3.91 13.09 -11.19
CA ARG A 193 -4.57 12.23 -12.19
C ARG A 193 -4.86 10.82 -11.66
N ALA A 194 -3.92 10.23 -10.93
CA ALA A 194 -4.12 8.92 -10.31
C ALA A 194 -5.29 8.94 -9.31
N CYS A 195 -5.35 9.95 -8.43
CA CYS A 195 -6.44 10.09 -7.46
C CYS A 195 -7.79 10.36 -8.12
N PHE A 196 -7.84 11.23 -9.13
CA PHE A 196 -9.08 11.51 -9.88
C PHE A 196 -9.59 10.26 -10.60
N ASN A 197 -8.72 9.49 -11.23
CA ASN A 197 -9.08 8.23 -11.89
C ASN A 197 -9.56 7.18 -10.88
N GLN A 198 -8.89 7.03 -9.75
CA GLN A 198 -9.30 6.09 -8.72
C GLN A 198 -10.71 6.39 -8.19
N ALA A 199 -11.02 7.66 -7.97
CA ALA A 199 -12.34 8.09 -7.54
C ALA A 199 -13.42 7.80 -8.60
N LEU A 200 -13.12 7.98 -9.88
CA LEU A 200 -14.02 7.60 -10.99
C LEU A 200 -14.28 6.09 -11.03
N VAL A 201 -13.25 5.26 -10.91
CA VAL A 201 -13.38 3.80 -10.89
C VAL A 201 -14.28 3.35 -9.73
N LYS A 202 -14.09 3.95 -8.56
CA LYS A 202 -14.89 3.64 -7.36
C LYS A 202 -16.27 4.32 -7.37
N LYS A 203 -16.48 5.33 -8.18
CA LYS A 203 -17.66 6.23 -8.14
C LYS A 203 -17.84 6.88 -6.76
N TRP A 204 -16.75 7.29 -6.14
CA TRP A 204 -16.69 7.95 -4.84
C TRP A 204 -16.19 9.38 -4.96
N PRO A 205 -16.60 10.29 -4.06
CA PRO A 205 -16.02 11.63 -4.03
C PRO A 205 -14.54 11.59 -3.68
N LEU A 206 -13.79 12.59 -4.17
CA LEU A 206 -12.38 12.80 -3.88
C LEU A 206 -12.18 14.01 -2.99
N TYR A 207 -11.40 13.84 -1.93
CA TYR A 207 -10.95 14.93 -1.07
C TYR A 207 -9.41 14.99 -1.07
N LEU A 208 -8.85 16.14 -1.43
CA LEU A 208 -7.43 16.44 -1.20
C LEU A 208 -7.30 17.18 0.14
N SER A 209 -6.39 16.74 0.99
CA SER A 209 -6.06 17.49 2.21
C SER A 209 -4.64 18.04 2.18
N THR A 210 -4.48 19.27 2.64
CA THR A 210 -3.20 19.97 2.80
C THR A 210 -3.20 20.89 4.02
N LYS A 211 -2.06 21.48 4.35
CA LYS A 211 -1.97 22.58 5.31
C LYS A 211 -1.51 23.89 4.63
N ASN A 212 -2.13 24.22 3.50
CA ASN A 212 -1.75 25.37 2.68
C ASN A 212 -1.91 26.73 3.38
N THR A 213 -2.65 26.81 4.48
CA THR A 213 -2.72 28.01 5.32
C THR A 213 -1.41 28.30 6.06
N ILE A 214 -0.59 27.28 6.29
CA ILE A 214 0.74 27.35 6.91
C ILE A 214 1.82 27.25 5.82
N LEU A 215 1.81 26.16 5.03
CA LEU A 215 2.75 25.93 3.94
C LEU A 215 2.20 26.53 2.63
N LYS A 216 2.09 27.87 2.62
CA LYS A 216 1.32 28.60 1.59
C LYS A 216 1.80 28.34 0.16
N LYS A 217 3.11 28.17 -0.05
CA LYS A 217 3.69 27.91 -1.38
C LYS A 217 3.79 26.41 -1.63
N TYR A 218 4.33 25.66 -0.70
CA TYR A 218 4.57 24.23 -0.86
C TYR A 218 3.23 23.45 -1.00
N ASP A 219 2.37 23.49 0.00
CA ASP A 219 1.07 22.85 -0.02
C ASP A 219 0.10 23.53 -0.99
N GLY A 220 0.24 24.86 -1.15
CA GLY A 220 -0.51 25.64 -2.12
C GLY A 220 -0.30 25.12 -3.55
N ARG A 221 0.93 24.68 -3.90
CA ARG A 221 1.19 24.10 -5.23
C ARG A 221 0.40 22.81 -5.48
N PHE A 222 0.29 21.92 -4.49
CA PHE A 222 -0.57 20.73 -4.57
C PHE A 222 -2.03 21.10 -4.81
N LYS A 223 -2.55 22.05 -4.01
CA LYS A 223 -3.93 22.51 -4.17
C LYS A 223 -4.18 23.09 -5.55
N ASP A 224 -3.30 23.93 -6.06
CA ASP A 224 -3.46 24.62 -7.33
C ASP A 224 -3.40 23.64 -8.51
N ILE A 225 -2.47 22.68 -8.49
CA ILE A 225 -2.37 21.64 -9.52
C ILE A 225 -3.60 20.71 -9.51
N PHE A 226 -4.07 20.27 -8.34
CA PHE A 226 -5.29 19.47 -8.27
C PHE A 226 -6.49 20.21 -8.84
N GLU A 227 -6.65 21.50 -8.54
CA GLU A 227 -7.72 22.33 -9.10
C GLU A 227 -7.60 22.47 -10.62
N GLU A 228 -6.39 22.69 -11.13
CA GLU A 228 -6.11 22.78 -12.56
C GLU A 228 -6.50 21.47 -13.28
N VAL A 229 -6.05 20.31 -12.76
CA VAL A 229 -6.36 18.99 -13.32
C VAL A 229 -7.86 18.73 -13.27
N TYR A 230 -8.52 19.06 -12.15
CA TYR A 230 -9.96 18.91 -12.02
C TYR A 230 -10.72 19.69 -13.09
N GLN A 231 -10.46 21.00 -13.18
CA GLN A 231 -11.18 21.88 -14.13
C GLN A 231 -10.97 21.47 -15.57
N ASN A 232 -9.73 21.09 -15.96
CA ASN A 232 -9.38 20.85 -17.33
C ASN A 232 -9.65 19.40 -17.79
N GLU A 233 -9.55 18.41 -16.92
CA GLU A 233 -9.54 17.01 -17.33
C GLU A 233 -10.69 16.17 -16.75
N PHE A 234 -11.22 16.52 -15.56
CA PHE A 234 -12.12 15.63 -14.81
C PHE A 234 -13.50 16.20 -14.50
N LYS A 235 -13.69 17.48 -14.51
CA LYS A 235 -14.96 18.13 -14.09
C LYS A 235 -16.18 17.56 -14.81
N ALA A 236 -16.13 17.40 -16.11
CA ALA A 236 -17.23 16.83 -16.90
C ALA A 236 -17.47 15.35 -16.54
N LYS A 237 -16.41 14.55 -16.41
CA LYS A 237 -16.48 13.14 -16.03
C LYS A 237 -17.06 12.93 -14.62
N TYR A 238 -16.72 13.83 -13.69
CA TYR A 238 -17.24 13.80 -12.32
C TYR A 238 -18.73 14.15 -12.27
N ALA A 239 -19.13 15.15 -13.04
CA ALA A 239 -20.54 15.50 -13.18
C ALA A 239 -21.37 14.35 -13.77
N GLU A 240 -20.87 13.66 -14.81
CA GLU A 240 -21.50 12.49 -15.39
C GLU A 240 -21.58 11.32 -14.39
N ALA A 241 -20.51 11.08 -13.63
CA ALA A 241 -20.45 10.04 -12.61
C ALA A 241 -21.26 10.38 -11.32
N GLY A 242 -21.71 11.61 -11.17
CA GLY A 242 -22.44 12.08 -9.98
C GLY A 242 -21.56 12.15 -8.72
N ILE A 243 -20.25 12.38 -8.87
CA ILE A 243 -19.28 12.51 -7.77
C ILE A 243 -18.66 13.90 -7.73
N THR A 244 -18.02 14.23 -6.61
CA THR A 244 -17.46 15.57 -6.35
C THR A 244 -15.97 15.52 -6.01
N TYR A 245 -15.30 16.64 -6.22
CA TYR A 245 -13.96 16.92 -5.71
C TYR A 245 -13.98 18.12 -4.79
N GLU A 246 -13.24 18.04 -3.68
CA GLU A 246 -13.07 19.13 -2.74
C GLU A 246 -11.66 19.11 -2.13
N HIS A 247 -11.06 20.30 -2.01
CA HIS A 247 -9.85 20.49 -1.19
C HIS A 247 -10.24 20.93 0.23
N ARG A 248 -9.61 20.31 1.24
CA ARG A 248 -9.82 20.63 2.65
C ARG A 248 -8.50 20.83 3.40
N LEU A 249 -8.51 21.58 4.48
CA LEU A 249 -7.40 21.56 5.43
C LEU A 249 -7.32 20.21 6.12
N ILE A 250 -6.10 19.71 6.37
CA ILE A 250 -5.89 18.35 6.91
C ILE A 250 -6.60 18.14 8.24
N ASP A 251 -6.61 19.10 9.14
CA ASP A 251 -7.29 19.02 10.43
C ASP A 251 -8.82 18.96 10.28
N ASP A 252 -9.40 19.74 9.37
CA ASP A 252 -10.82 19.65 9.05
C ASP A 252 -11.17 18.32 8.37
N MET A 253 -10.31 17.84 7.48
CA MET A 253 -10.51 16.55 6.81
C MET A 253 -10.48 15.39 7.79
N VAL A 254 -9.55 15.38 8.76
CA VAL A 254 -9.50 14.38 9.85
C VAL A 254 -10.81 14.40 10.64
N ALA A 255 -11.26 15.60 11.04
CA ALA A 255 -12.50 15.74 11.79
C ALA A 255 -13.72 15.26 11.00
N SER A 256 -13.75 15.52 9.70
CA SER A 256 -14.80 15.06 8.79
C SER A 256 -14.77 13.54 8.58
N ALA A 257 -13.61 12.97 8.34
CA ALA A 257 -13.43 11.54 8.14
C ALA A 257 -13.93 10.72 9.34
N LEU A 258 -13.70 11.19 10.57
CA LEU A 258 -14.19 10.54 11.79
C LEU A 258 -15.72 10.57 11.93
N LYS A 259 -16.40 11.50 11.26
CA LYS A 259 -17.86 11.67 11.31
C LYS A 259 -18.58 10.97 10.15
N TRP A 260 -17.90 10.79 9.01
CA TRP A 260 -18.48 10.20 7.81
C TRP A 260 -18.48 8.68 7.85
N ASN A 261 -19.29 8.07 6.99
CA ASN A 261 -19.47 6.63 6.97
C ASN A 261 -18.43 5.86 6.14
N GLY A 262 -17.65 6.55 5.32
CA GLY A 262 -16.76 5.98 4.32
C GLY A 262 -17.23 6.26 2.88
N ASN A 263 -16.80 5.43 1.91
CA ASN A 263 -17.06 5.59 0.47
C ASN A 263 -16.51 6.91 -0.08
N PHE A 264 -15.27 7.24 0.23
CA PHE A 264 -14.55 8.35 -0.36
C PHE A 264 -13.09 8.03 -0.57
N VAL A 265 -12.47 8.73 -1.51
CA VAL A 265 -11.01 8.72 -1.74
C VAL A 265 -10.43 9.95 -1.07
N TRP A 266 -9.41 9.74 -0.25
CA TRP A 266 -8.69 10.79 0.46
C TRP A 266 -7.25 10.89 -0.06
N ALA A 267 -6.99 11.90 -0.88
CA ALA A 267 -5.67 12.20 -1.41
C ALA A 267 -4.84 12.95 -0.36
N CYS A 268 -3.70 12.37 0.00
CA CYS A 268 -2.79 12.87 1.02
C CYS A 268 -1.38 13.03 0.45
N LYS A 269 -0.66 14.07 0.89
CA LYS A 269 0.79 14.16 0.68
C LYS A 269 1.51 12.98 1.33
N ASN A 270 2.79 12.82 1.03
CA ASN A 270 3.53 11.61 1.38
C ASN A 270 3.44 11.22 2.87
N TYR A 271 3.82 12.12 3.78
CA TYR A 271 3.78 11.85 5.22
C TYR A 271 2.34 11.72 5.75
N ASP A 272 1.44 12.61 5.34
CA ASP A 272 0.04 12.58 5.75
C ASP A 272 -0.61 11.25 5.33
N GLY A 273 -0.33 10.77 4.12
CA GLY A 273 -0.85 9.51 3.60
C GLY A 273 -0.30 8.28 4.33
N ASP A 274 0.96 8.33 4.76
CA ASP A 274 1.55 7.27 5.59
C ASP A 274 0.80 7.14 6.91
N VAL A 275 0.68 8.25 7.63
CA VAL A 275 0.02 8.29 8.95
C VAL A 275 -1.48 7.98 8.85
N GLN A 276 -2.19 8.59 7.89
CA GLN A 276 -3.63 8.42 7.77
C GLN A 276 -4.02 7.01 7.28
N SER A 277 -3.21 6.37 6.44
CA SER A 277 -3.50 4.99 6.02
C SER A 277 -3.44 4.01 7.20
N ASP A 278 -2.47 4.17 8.11
CA ASP A 278 -2.38 3.36 9.31
C ASP A 278 -3.50 3.68 10.31
N THR A 279 -3.86 4.96 10.46
CA THR A 279 -5.00 5.38 11.29
C THR A 279 -6.30 4.74 10.81
N VAL A 280 -6.54 4.76 9.50
CA VAL A 280 -7.73 4.13 8.89
C VAL A 280 -7.69 2.62 9.08
N ALA A 281 -6.55 1.97 8.86
CA ALA A 281 -6.39 0.53 9.06
C ALA A 281 -6.75 0.11 10.49
N GLN A 282 -6.21 0.80 11.49
CA GLN A 282 -6.53 0.52 12.89
C GLN A 282 -7.98 0.83 13.22
N GLY A 283 -8.54 1.89 12.66
CA GLY A 283 -9.95 2.24 12.84
C GLY A 283 -10.92 1.17 12.32
N PHE A 284 -10.54 0.43 11.28
CA PHE A 284 -11.27 -0.72 10.76
C PHE A 284 -10.96 -2.05 11.44
N GLY A 285 -10.04 -2.07 12.42
CA GLY A 285 -9.79 -3.21 13.31
C GLY A 285 -8.41 -3.85 13.19
N SER A 286 -7.82 -3.98 12.01
CA SER A 286 -6.53 -4.66 11.83
C SER A 286 -5.79 -4.24 10.56
N LEU A 287 -4.47 -4.03 10.67
CA LEU A 287 -3.56 -3.90 9.52
C LEU A 287 -3.58 -5.14 8.60
N GLY A 288 -3.88 -6.32 9.15
CA GLY A 288 -4.06 -7.56 8.37
C GLY A 288 -5.26 -7.53 7.42
N LEU A 289 -6.10 -6.49 7.51
CA LEU A 289 -7.25 -6.23 6.64
C LEU A 289 -7.05 -4.96 5.78
N MET A 290 -5.83 -4.62 5.41
CA MET A 290 -5.53 -3.46 4.57
C MET A 290 -4.88 -3.90 3.26
N THR A 291 -5.46 -3.48 2.13
CA THR A 291 -4.83 -3.60 0.81
C THR A 291 -3.88 -2.43 0.54
N SER A 292 -2.87 -2.64 -0.28
CA SER A 292 -1.96 -1.60 -0.76
C SER A 292 -1.64 -1.83 -2.23
N THR A 293 -1.89 -0.83 -3.06
CA THR A 293 -1.52 -0.87 -4.48
C THR A 293 -0.79 0.41 -4.86
N LEU A 294 0.28 0.27 -5.63
CA LEU A 294 0.95 1.38 -6.29
C LEU A 294 0.49 1.41 -7.75
N VAL A 295 -0.02 2.54 -8.21
CA VAL A 295 -0.47 2.74 -9.59
C VAL A 295 0.32 3.87 -10.22
N THR A 296 0.90 3.62 -11.41
CA THR A 296 1.62 4.67 -12.15
C THR A 296 0.69 5.79 -12.63
N PRO A 297 1.23 7.01 -12.89
CA PRO A 297 0.40 8.15 -13.29
C PRO A 297 -0.45 7.92 -14.54
N ASP A 298 0.03 7.10 -15.47
CA ASP A 298 -0.69 6.73 -16.71
C ASP A 298 -1.70 5.59 -16.52
N GLY A 299 -1.76 5.00 -15.32
CA GLY A 299 -2.67 3.90 -14.98
C GLY A 299 -2.36 2.57 -15.67
N LYS A 300 -1.17 2.40 -16.28
CA LYS A 300 -0.81 1.21 -17.06
C LYS A 300 -0.03 0.17 -16.29
N VAL A 301 0.54 0.54 -15.17
CA VAL A 301 1.36 -0.33 -14.33
C VAL A 301 0.83 -0.28 -12.90
N MET A 302 0.71 -1.45 -12.30
CA MET A 302 0.34 -1.60 -10.88
C MET A 302 1.29 -2.56 -10.19
N GLU A 303 1.64 -2.24 -8.95
CA GLU A 303 2.23 -3.16 -8.00
C GLU A 303 1.31 -3.28 -6.79
N ALA A 304 0.94 -4.51 -6.43
CA ALA A 304 0.08 -4.82 -5.29
C ALA A 304 0.88 -5.50 -4.18
N GLU A 305 0.68 -5.06 -2.93
CA GLU A 305 1.35 -5.62 -1.76
C GLU A 305 0.42 -5.68 -0.54
N ALA A 306 0.78 -6.44 0.49
CA ALA A 306 0.17 -6.32 1.79
C ALA A 306 0.73 -5.09 2.53
N ALA A 307 -0.12 -4.33 3.21
CA ALA A 307 0.26 -3.11 3.91
C ALA A 307 0.94 -3.34 5.27
N HIS A 308 1.30 -4.58 5.60
CA HIS A 308 1.97 -4.96 6.86
C HIS A 308 3.39 -5.49 6.61
N GLY A 309 4.17 -5.65 7.69
CA GLY A 309 5.52 -6.18 7.64
C GLY A 309 5.57 -7.72 7.60
N THR A 310 6.76 -8.28 7.82
CA THR A 310 7.09 -9.71 7.65
C THR A 310 6.65 -10.63 8.78
N VAL A 311 6.01 -10.06 9.83
CA VAL A 311 5.47 -10.79 11.01
C VAL A 311 6.56 -11.62 11.73
N THR A 312 7.66 -10.98 12.08
CA THR A 312 8.84 -11.57 12.72
C THR A 312 8.51 -12.42 13.94
N ARG A 313 7.61 -11.95 14.83
CA ARG A 313 7.26 -12.68 16.04
C ARG A 313 6.69 -14.07 15.75
N HIS A 314 5.78 -14.18 14.78
CA HIS A 314 5.22 -15.47 14.37
C HIS A 314 6.27 -16.33 13.67
N TYR A 315 7.16 -15.73 12.89
CA TYR A 315 8.27 -16.46 12.28
C TYR A 315 9.18 -17.12 13.34
N ARG A 316 9.51 -16.42 14.43
CA ARG A 316 10.29 -16.99 15.52
C ARG A 316 9.59 -18.18 16.20
N GLU A 317 8.27 -18.16 16.34
CA GLU A 317 7.53 -19.31 16.84
C GLU A 317 7.48 -20.46 15.83
N HIS A 318 7.32 -20.15 14.54
CA HIS A 318 7.38 -21.14 13.46
C HIS A 318 8.74 -21.85 13.41
N GLN A 319 9.86 -21.14 13.56
CA GLN A 319 11.21 -21.71 13.65
C GLN A 319 11.38 -22.71 14.82
N LYS A 320 10.58 -22.56 15.87
CA LYS A 320 10.54 -23.50 17.03
C LYS A 320 9.58 -24.68 16.78
N GLY A 321 9.04 -24.83 15.58
CA GLY A 321 8.07 -25.88 15.22
C GLY A 321 6.67 -25.68 15.80
N LYS A 322 6.34 -24.46 16.25
CA LYS A 322 5.01 -24.14 16.78
C LYS A 322 4.06 -23.68 15.66
N PRO A 323 2.79 -24.12 15.67
CA PRO A 323 1.79 -23.60 14.76
C PRO A 323 1.53 -22.13 15.04
N THR A 324 1.24 -21.36 13.99
CA THR A 324 0.94 -19.93 14.09
C THR A 324 -0.41 -19.61 13.46
N SER A 325 -1.07 -18.60 14.01
CA SER A 325 -2.29 -18.04 13.44
C SER A 325 -1.97 -16.64 12.93
N THR A 326 -1.41 -16.58 11.74
CA THR A 326 -1.05 -15.35 11.03
C THR A 326 -2.08 -15.09 9.94
N ASN A 327 -2.64 -13.89 9.92
CA ASN A 327 -3.68 -13.52 8.96
C ASN A 327 -3.10 -13.42 7.54
N PRO A 328 -3.56 -14.25 6.57
CA PRO A 328 -3.08 -14.23 5.21
C PRO A 328 -3.88 -13.30 4.28
N ILE A 329 -4.96 -12.67 4.77
CA ILE A 329 -5.97 -12.01 3.91
C ILE A 329 -5.33 -10.87 3.11
N ALA A 330 -4.55 -9.99 3.71
CA ALA A 330 -3.91 -8.91 2.98
C ALA A 330 -2.96 -9.41 1.88
N SER A 331 -2.24 -10.52 2.12
CA SER A 331 -1.39 -11.16 1.12
C SER A 331 -2.21 -11.83 -0.01
N ILE A 332 -3.36 -12.42 0.31
CA ILE A 332 -4.31 -12.94 -0.71
C ILE A 332 -4.81 -11.79 -1.57
N PHE A 333 -5.20 -10.67 -0.97
CA PHE A 333 -5.65 -9.49 -1.70
C PHE A 333 -4.55 -8.84 -2.54
N ALA A 334 -3.28 -8.94 -2.15
CA ALA A 334 -2.17 -8.54 -3.02
C ALA A 334 -2.17 -9.36 -4.32
N TRP A 335 -2.36 -10.68 -4.23
CA TRP A 335 -2.51 -11.55 -5.41
C TRP A 335 -3.74 -11.20 -6.23
N THR A 336 -4.91 -11.08 -5.60
CA THR A 336 -6.15 -10.81 -6.33
C THR A 336 -6.17 -9.44 -6.99
N ARG A 337 -5.66 -8.40 -6.33
CA ARG A 337 -5.58 -7.04 -6.92
C ARG A 337 -4.63 -6.98 -8.11
N GLY A 338 -3.46 -7.60 -8.02
CA GLY A 338 -2.53 -7.70 -9.14
C GLY A 338 -3.12 -8.51 -10.31
N LEU A 339 -3.73 -9.66 -10.04
CA LEU A 339 -4.36 -10.51 -11.06
C LEU A 339 -5.61 -9.85 -11.67
N GLU A 340 -6.41 -9.16 -10.88
CA GLU A 340 -7.54 -8.37 -11.37
C GLU A 340 -7.08 -7.30 -12.36
N PHE A 341 -6.01 -6.58 -12.01
CA PHE A 341 -5.43 -5.57 -12.89
C PHE A 341 -4.88 -6.20 -14.19
N ARG A 342 -4.25 -7.38 -14.09
CA ARG A 342 -3.88 -8.18 -15.28
C ARG A 342 -5.09 -8.53 -16.12
N GLY A 343 -6.17 -8.95 -15.48
CA GLY A 343 -7.45 -9.24 -16.13
C GLY A 343 -8.04 -8.01 -16.87
N MET A 344 -7.94 -6.83 -16.26
CA MET A 344 -8.38 -5.58 -16.88
C MET A 344 -7.53 -5.24 -18.12
N LEU A 345 -6.20 -5.32 -18.00
CA LEU A 345 -5.29 -5.05 -19.14
C LEU A 345 -5.49 -6.01 -20.31
N ASP A 346 -5.82 -7.26 -20.02
CA ASP A 346 -6.00 -8.33 -21.01
C ASP A 346 -7.46 -8.54 -21.44
N ASN A 347 -8.42 -7.77 -20.89
CA ASN A 347 -9.87 -7.98 -21.06
C ASN A 347 -10.33 -9.39 -20.67
N ASN A 348 -9.68 -10.02 -19.67
CA ASN A 348 -9.97 -11.35 -19.19
C ASN A 348 -11.00 -11.34 -18.06
N GLN A 349 -12.28 -11.44 -18.43
CA GLN A 349 -13.39 -11.39 -17.48
C GLN A 349 -13.45 -12.60 -16.54
N GLU A 350 -12.96 -13.77 -16.95
CA GLU A 350 -12.92 -14.97 -16.10
C GLU A 350 -11.91 -14.77 -14.95
N LEU A 351 -10.76 -14.20 -15.26
CA LEU A 351 -9.73 -13.86 -14.25
C LEU A 351 -10.27 -12.82 -13.25
N ILE A 352 -10.96 -11.78 -13.72
CA ILE A 352 -11.56 -10.76 -12.85
C ILE A 352 -12.61 -11.39 -11.92
N LYS A 353 -13.49 -12.24 -12.46
CA LYS A 353 -14.51 -12.96 -11.65
C LYS A 353 -13.88 -13.88 -10.62
N PHE A 354 -12.81 -14.58 -10.96
CA PHE A 354 -12.05 -15.41 -10.03
C PHE A 354 -11.50 -14.57 -8.86
N CYS A 355 -10.88 -13.43 -9.15
CA CYS A 355 -10.34 -12.52 -8.12
C CYS A 355 -11.46 -12.06 -7.16
N HIS A 356 -12.58 -11.59 -7.70
CA HIS A 356 -13.72 -11.17 -6.90
C HIS A 356 -14.33 -12.32 -6.07
N ALA A 357 -14.37 -13.53 -6.62
CA ALA A 357 -14.85 -14.70 -5.88
C ALA A 357 -13.94 -15.04 -4.70
N LEU A 358 -12.62 -15.02 -4.90
CA LEU A 358 -11.65 -15.29 -3.83
C LEU A 358 -11.69 -14.21 -2.74
N GLU A 359 -11.80 -12.92 -3.11
CA GLU A 359 -11.96 -11.83 -2.15
C GLU A 359 -13.26 -11.98 -1.33
N ALA A 360 -14.37 -12.27 -1.99
CA ALA A 360 -15.64 -12.51 -1.31
C ALA A 360 -15.57 -13.72 -0.36
N VAL A 361 -14.91 -14.80 -0.76
CA VAL A 361 -14.70 -15.98 0.10
C VAL A 361 -13.90 -15.62 1.35
N CYS A 362 -12.86 -14.79 1.25
CA CYS A 362 -12.12 -14.34 2.42
C CYS A 362 -13.02 -13.63 3.43
N VAL A 363 -13.82 -12.68 2.97
CA VAL A 363 -14.74 -11.90 3.83
C VAL A 363 -15.83 -12.81 4.42
N GLU A 364 -16.52 -13.59 3.59
CA GLU A 364 -17.60 -14.50 4.00
C GLU A 364 -17.12 -15.55 5.00
N THR A 365 -15.90 -16.06 4.84
CA THR A 365 -15.31 -17.03 5.78
C THR A 365 -15.08 -16.42 7.16
N VAL A 366 -14.54 -15.19 7.21
CA VAL A 366 -14.40 -14.44 8.48
C VAL A 366 -15.77 -14.17 9.09
N GLU A 367 -16.74 -13.72 8.32
CA GLU A 367 -18.09 -13.42 8.78
C GLU A 367 -18.85 -14.66 9.26
N SER A 368 -18.51 -15.85 8.75
CA SER A 368 -19.04 -17.13 9.25
C SER A 368 -18.44 -17.58 10.60
N GLY A 369 -17.49 -16.83 11.15
CA GLY A 369 -16.82 -17.14 12.41
C GLY A 369 -15.51 -17.93 12.26
N LYS A 370 -15.08 -18.26 11.04
CA LYS A 370 -13.78 -18.91 10.78
C LYS A 370 -12.75 -17.84 10.45
N MET A 371 -11.79 -17.62 11.34
CA MET A 371 -10.82 -16.53 11.23
C MET A 371 -9.51 -16.86 11.93
N THR A 372 -8.51 -16.02 11.72
CA THR A 372 -7.24 -16.04 12.43
C THR A 372 -7.34 -15.35 13.80
N LYS A 373 -6.35 -15.60 14.65
CA LYS A 373 -6.35 -15.17 16.05
C LYS A 373 -6.44 -13.66 16.25
N ASP A 374 -5.82 -12.88 15.37
CA ASP A 374 -5.87 -11.41 15.42
C ASP A 374 -7.31 -10.89 15.33
N LEU A 375 -8.11 -11.43 14.40
CA LEU A 375 -9.51 -11.06 14.22
C LEU A 375 -10.39 -11.59 15.36
N ALA A 376 -10.15 -12.82 15.80
CA ALA A 376 -10.84 -13.38 16.95
C ALA A 376 -10.64 -12.55 18.23
N VAL A 377 -9.43 -12.04 18.45
CA VAL A 377 -9.14 -11.13 19.56
C VAL A 377 -9.89 -9.80 19.43
N CYS A 378 -10.03 -9.26 18.21
CA CYS A 378 -10.84 -8.07 17.98
C CYS A 378 -12.31 -8.28 18.38
N ILE A 379 -12.86 -9.48 18.14
CA ILE A 379 -14.28 -9.79 18.39
C ILE A 379 -14.54 -10.21 19.83
N HIS A 380 -13.68 -11.10 20.38
CA HIS A 380 -13.91 -11.79 21.65
C HIS A 380 -12.96 -11.33 22.80
N GLY A 381 -12.02 -10.41 22.52
CA GLY A 381 -10.97 -10.02 23.47
C GLY A 381 -9.88 -11.08 23.59
N ASN A 382 -9.03 -10.94 24.62
CA ASN A 382 -7.80 -11.75 24.74
C ASN A 382 -8.03 -13.23 25.12
N LYS A 383 -9.24 -13.62 25.50
CA LYS A 383 -9.58 -14.99 25.92
C LYS A 383 -10.14 -15.77 24.72
N VAL A 384 -9.27 -16.15 23.81
CA VAL A 384 -9.63 -16.92 22.62
C VAL A 384 -8.88 -18.25 22.55
N ASN A 385 -9.58 -19.31 22.15
CA ASN A 385 -9.09 -20.68 22.06
C ASN A 385 -9.02 -21.14 20.61
N HIS A 386 -7.95 -21.88 20.26
CA HIS A 386 -7.83 -22.55 18.97
C HIS A 386 -8.96 -23.57 18.77
N GLY A 387 -9.48 -23.65 17.56
CA GLY A 387 -10.59 -24.57 17.18
C GLY A 387 -11.98 -24.09 17.58
N GLU A 388 -12.09 -23.18 18.55
CA GLU A 388 -13.36 -22.58 19.00
C GLU A 388 -13.56 -21.17 18.42
N HIS A 389 -12.56 -20.32 18.59
CA HIS A 389 -12.61 -18.90 18.21
C HIS A 389 -11.73 -18.57 17.01
N TYR A 390 -10.64 -19.31 16.79
CA TYR A 390 -9.73 -19.06 15.69
C TYR A 390 -9.11 -20.35 15.15
N LEU A 391 -8.60 -20.24 13.92
CA LEU A 391 -7.87 -21.27 13.20
C LEU A 391 -6.39 -20.90 13.08
N TYR A 392 -5.51 -21.91 12.97
CA TYR A 392 -4.15 -21.67 12.49
C TYR A 392 -4.16 -21.31 11.01
N THR A 393 -3.07 -20.68 10.55
CA THR A 393 -2.96 -20.16 9.17
C THR A 393 -3.32 -21.21 8.11
N GLU A 394 -2.76 -22.41 8.21
CA GLU A 394 -3.01 -23.47 7.22
C GLU A 394 -4.47 -23.96 7.23
N GLU A 395 -5.04 -24.13 8.43
CA GLU A 395 -6.45 -24.50 8.59
C GLU A 395 -7.40 -23.44 8.00
N PHE A 396 -7.04 -22.16 8.18
CA PHE A 396 -7.81 -21.06 7.61
C PHE A 396 -7.71 -21.05 6.09
N LEU A 397 -6.51 -21.25 5.51
CA LEU A 397 -6.32 -21.36 4.07
C LEU A 397 -7.05 -22.57 3.48
N ASP A 398 -7.10 -23.71 4.19
CA ASP A 398 -7.88 -24.87 3.76
C ASP A 398 -9.40 -24.58 3.77
N ALA A 399 -9.88 -23.83 4.76
CA ALA A 399 -11.27 -23.39 4.79
C ALA A 399 -11.59 -22.45 3.62
N LEU A 400 -10.68 -21.55 3.27
CA LEU A 400 -10.82 -20.66 2.10
C LEU A 400 -10.86 -21.46 0.79
N ASP A 401 -9.97 -22.43 0.61
CA ASP A 401 -9.94 -23.28 -0.60
C ASP A 401 -11.24 -24.10 -0.75
N GLN A 402 -11.74 -24.66 0.35
CA GLN A 402 -13.02 -25.37 0.34
C GLN A 402 -14.18 -24.45 -0.05
N ASN A 403 -14.27 -23.27 0.55
CA ASN A 403 -15.32 -22.30 0.25
C ASN A 403 -15.21 -21.76 -1.18
N LEU A 404 -13.98 -21.57 -1.68
CA LEU A 404 -13.73 -21.13 -3.06
C LEU A 404 -14.20 -22.19 -4.08
N LYS A 405 -13.93 -23.46 -3.84
CA LYS A 405 -14.44 -24.57 -4.68
C LYS A 405 -15.96 -24.56 -4.74
N VAL A 406 -16.64 -24.38 -3.62
CA VAL A 406 -18.10 -24.27 -3.57
C VAL A 406 -18.61 -23.06 -4.35
N LYS A 407 -17.92 -21.91 -4.24
CA LYS A 407 -18.32 -20.66 -4.88
C LYS A 407 -18.12 -20.67 -6.40
N LEU A 408 -17.12 -21.39 -6.88
CA LEU A 408 -16.80 -21.48 -8.31
C LEU A 408 -17.58 -22.60 -9.01
N GLY A 409 -18.18 -23.54 -8.30
CA GLY A 409 -18.96 -24.68 -8.83
C GLY A 409 -18.07 -25.89 -8.99
#